data_7421a05d1c586142e19dd9aa5009ec39
#
_entry.id   7421a05d1c586142e19dd9aa5009ec39
#
_cell.length_a   1.000
_cell.length_b   1.000
_cell.length_c   1.000
_cell.angle_alpha   90.00
_cell.angle_beta   90.00
_cell.angle_gamma   90.00
#
_symmetry.space_group_name_H-M   'P 1'
#
loop_
_entity.id
_entity.type
_entity.pdbx_description
1 polymer ?
#
loop_
_entity_poly.entity_id
_entity_poly.type
_entity_poly.pdbx_seq_one_letter_code
_entity_poly.pdbx_strand_id
1 'polypeptide(L)'
;LLDNAHDAAQVRPLLPGSPGCMVLVTSRSQLTGLVVEGARPVPLDVLDAGEATELVANRLGTERTEAESAAVAAIVEHSAGLPLALSVTCARAVASPALRLADLAAELADTRGRLDALRTGEETTDLRTVFSWSADKLSDQAARMFRLLGLHYGPDISAAAAASLAAITLAEARTALAELTRASLLTEDAAGRFGCHDLLRAYAAELAATLSSAERDLGRRRALDHYVRTAHAAAARLYPARGQVPLPAALDGVAVEEFSGQEAYDAALGWFAAEHDVLYNLIEQAAARRQDEYCWKLAWDWAPLLNRRGALHELLAVQNTAALAAGRLGDRDALAHVHCELGNVSGRLGDYGTADEHLRQSLELFSDLGDQVSVGLVLYGLGVLLSQQSRYDEALDHAVEALRLRRSLGDSGGIAYSENAVGWILAHLGQPDAALWYCRRALEMHADSGSRTGVADTLDSIAYAHGKLGDYEQAIAHYGRALEMYQLLGDPQGEATARLHLGDVQLAAGQRDAARHSWEQALALLARIPGADTNEASGRLRSARRAAR
;
A
#
# COMPACT_ATOMS: atom_id res chain seq x y z
N LEU A 1 -6.08 -39.39 -24.80
CA LEU A 1 -5.56 -38.61 -23.68
C LEU A 1 -4.06 -38.84 -23.54
N LEU A 2 -3.29 -37.78 -23.54
CA LEU A 2 -1.85 -37.79 -23.24
C LEU A 2 -1.66 -37.02 -21.92
N ASP A 3 -1.31 -37.75 -20.88
CA ASP A 3 -1.27 -37.19 -19.55
C ASP A 3 0.18 -36.83 -19.14
N ASN A 4 0.33 -35.70 -18.42
CA ASN A 4 1.58 -35.21 -17.86
C ASN A 4 2.70 -35.02 -18.91
N ALA A 5 2.37 -34.47 -20.08
CA ALA A 5 3.33 -34.19 -21.14
C ALA A 5 4.36 -33.17 -20.67
N HIS A 6 5.64 -33.41 -21.00
CA HIS A 6 6.75 -32.57 -20.59
C HIS A 6 7.00 -31.42 -21.57
N ASP A 7 6.99 -31.73 -22.86
CA ASP A 7 7.24 -30.76 -23.94
C ASP A 7 6.47 -31.14 -25.22
N ALA A 8 6.46 -30.22 -26.18
CA ALA A 8 5.81 -30.45 -27.47
C ALA A 8 6.48 -31.56 -28.31
N ALA A 9 7.78 -31.79 -28.13
CA ALA A 9 8.49 -32.82 -28.89
C ALA A 9 8.05 -34.24 -28.48
N GLN A 10 7.73 -34.45 -27.20
CA GLN A 10 7.17 -35.69 -26.70
C GLN A 10 5.78 -35.97 -27.27
N VAL A 11 4.96 -34.93 -27.44
CA VAL A 11 3.58 -35.06 -27.87
C VAL A 11 3.43 -35.28 -29.38
N ARG A 12 4.23 -34.57 -30.18
CA ARG A 12 4.12 -34.62 -31.66
C ARG A 12 4.10 -36.01 -32.27
N PRO A 13 4.97 -36.97 -31.90
CA PRO A 13 4.94 -38.31 -32.49
C PRO A 13 3.68 -39.11 -32.14
N LEU A 14 2.96 -38.70 -31.10
CA LEU A 14 1.76 -39.38 -30.60
C LEU A 14 0.46 -38.78 -31.17
N LEU A 15 0.55 -37.68 -31.93
CA LEU A 15 -0.62 -37.08 -32.56
C LEU A 15 -1.14 -37.95 -33.72
N PRO A 16 -2.44 -38.28 -33.76
CA PRO A 16 -3.01 -39.08 -34.82
C PRO A 16 -3.04 -38.29 -36.14
N GLY A 17 -2.65 -38.91 -37.23
CA GLY A 17 -2.71 -38.31 -38.55
C GLY A 17 -4.12 -38.26 -39.16
N SER A 18 -5.16 -38.68 -38.43
CA SER A 18 -6.56 -38.72 -38.90
C SER A 18 -7.35 -37.52 -38.40
N PRO A 19 -8.09 -36.80 -39.26
CA PRO A 19 -8.82 -35.58 -38.89
C PRO A 19 -10.06 -35.83 -38.01
N GLY A 20 -10.41 -37.08 -37.74
CA GLY A 20 -11.56 -37.45 -36.88
C GLY A 20 -11.23 -37.69 -35.41
N CYS A 21 -9.98 -37.45 -34.99
CA CYS A 21 -9.54 -37.71 -33.62
C CYS A 21 -9.44 -36.44 -32.82
N MET A 22 -9.98 -36.44 -31.60
CA MET A 22 -9.73 -35.41 -30.58
C MET A 22 -8.59 -35.87 -29.68
N VAL A 23 -7.59 -35.02 -29.46
CA VAL A 23 -6.48 -35.27 -28.55
C VAL A 23 -6.57 -34.31 -27.40
N LEU A 24 -6.58 -34.84 -26.17
CA LEU A 24 -6.43 -34.05 -24.94
C LEU A 24 -5.04 -34.32 -24.40
N VAL A 25 -4.33 -33.23 -24.10
CA VAL A 25 -2.99 -33.28 -23.52
C VAL A 25 -3.03 -32.53 -22.21
N THR A 26 -2.63 -33.17 -21.09
CA THR A 26 -2.39 -32.45 -19.85
C THR A 26 -0.89 -32.20 -19.71
N SER A 27 -0.54 -31.02 -19.21
CA SER A 27 0.83 -30.61 -18.99
C SER A 27 0.90 -29.55 -17.90
N ARG A 28 2.02 -29.52 -17.19
CA ARG A 28 2.38 -28.41 -16.29
C ARG A 28 3.17 -27.32 -17.03
N SER A 29 3.54 -27.55 -18.27
CA SER A 29 4.20 -26.58 -19.16
C SER A 29 3.19 -26.05 -20.18
N GLN A 30 3.32 -24.79 -20.56
CA GLN A 30 2.41 -24.15 -21.52
C GLN A 30 2.42 -24.74 -22.94
N LEU A 31 3.34 -25.68 -23.25
CA LEU A 31 3.46 -26.36 -24.54
C LEU A 31 3.27 -25.43 -25.75
N THR A 32 3.89 -24.24 -25.71
CA THR A 32 3.73 -23.18 -26.73
C THR A 32 3.97 -23.67 -28.16
N GLY A 33 4.84 -24.67 -28.35
CA GLY A 33 5.08 -25.29 -29.64
C GLY A 33 3.83 -25.96 -30.24
N LEU A 34 2.95 -26.56 -29.42
CA LEU A 34 1.70 -27.14 -29.89
C LEU A 34 0.64 -26.06 -30.16
N VAL A 35 0.64 -24.98 -29.39
CA VAL A 35 -0.26 -23.84 -29.59
C VAL A 35 0.01 -23.16 -30.92
N VAL A 36 1.27 -22.99 -31.28
CA VAL A 36 1.69 -22.47 -32.62
C VAL A 36 1.20 -23.40 -33.75
N GLU A 37 1.11 -24.69 -33.49
CA GLU A 37 0.62 -25.72 -34.43
C GLU A 37 -0.92 -25.85 -34.45
N GLY A 38 -1.64 -25.02 -33.70
CA GLY A 38 -3.08 -24.94 -33.69
C GLY A 38 -3.78 -25.65 -32.52
N ALA A 39 -3.05 -26.12 -31.51
CA ALA A 39 -3.66 -26.64 -30.32
C ALA A 39 -4.33 -25.50 -29.52
N ARG A 40 -5.50 -25.76 -28.96
CA ARG A 40 -6.22 -24.81 -28.12
C ARG A 40 -5.82 -25.00 -26.66
N PRO A 41 -5.15 -24.03 -26.02
CA PRO A 41 -4.86 -24.10 -24.60
C PRO A 41 -6.14 -23.92 -23.78
N VAL A 42 -6.28 -24.75 -22.73
CA VAL A 42 -7.33 -24.62 -21.72
C VAL A 42 -6.63 -24.53 -20.38
N PRO A 43 -6.42 -23.32 -19.84
CA PRO A 43 -5.82 -23.17 -18.52
C PRO A 43 -6.78 -23.74 -17.48
N LEU A 44 -6.23 -24.47 -16.50
CA LEU A 44 -6.94 -24.94 -15.33
C LEU A 44 -6.43 -24.10 -14.14
N ASP A 45 -7.29 -23.22 -13.66
CA ASP A 45 -7.03 -22.42 -12.47
C ASP A 45 -7.34 -23.20 -11.19
N VAL A 46 -7.01 -22.62 -10.04
CA VAL A 46 -7.47 -23.10 -8.74
C VAL A 46 -9.00 -22.95 -8.65
N LEU A 47 -9.62 -23.79 -7.83
CA LEU A 47 -11.07 -23.68 -7.60
C LEU A 47 -11.41 -22.35 -6.92
N ASP A 48 -12.51 -21.73 -7.33
CA ASP A 48 -13.07 -20.61 -6.59
C ASP A 48 -13.62 -21.06 -5.23
N ALA A 49 -13.97 -20.10 -4.36
CA ALA A 49 -14.45 -20.43 -3.01
C ALA A 49 -15.73 -21.28 -3.02
N GLY A 50 -16.60 -21.09 -4.00
CA GLY A 50 -17.83 -21.86 -4.16
C GLY A 50 -17.55 -23.30 -4.60
N GLU A 51 -16.78 -23.47 -5.66
CA GLU A 51 -16.36 -24.78 -6.18
C GLU A 51 -15.56 -25.58 -5.16
N ALA A 52 -14.64 -24.90 -4.43
CA ALA A 52 -13.85 -25.50 -3.37
C ALA A 52 -14.73 -25.97 -2.20
N THR A 53 -15.72 -25.17 -1.80
CA THR A 53 -16.70 -25.53 -0.76
C THR A 53 -17.57 -26.71 -1.21
N GLU A 54 -18.01 -26.74 -2.46
CA GLU A 54 -18.77 -27.84 -3.04
C GLU A 54 -17.95 -29.14 -3.05
N LEU A 55 -16.67 -29.07 -3.41
CA LEU A 55 -15.77 -30.23 -3.35
C LEU A 55 -15.66 -30.78 -1.93
N VAL A 56 -15.52 -29.91 -0.92
CA VAL A 56 -15.48 -30.30 0.50
C VAL A 56 -16.80 -30.93 0.92
N ALA A 57 -17.94 -30.32 0.57
CA ALA A 57 -19.27 -30.83 0.88
C ALA A 57 -19.55 -32.20 0.24
N ASN A 58 -19.13 -32.39 -0.99
CA ASN A 58 -19.25 -33.69 -1.69
C ASN A 58 -18.40 -34.79 -1.04
N ARG A 59 -17.31 -34.44 -0.35
CA ARG A 59 -16.43 -35.40 0.31
C ARG A 59 -16.79 -35.69 1.76
N LEU A 60 -17.24 -34.69 2.53
CA LEU A 60 -17.51 -34.77 3.97
C LEU A 60 -19.00 -34.89 4.31
N GLY A 61 -19.87 -34.62 3.34
CA GLY A 61 -21.32 -34.53 3.51
C GLY A 61 -21.77 -33.12 3.93
N THR A 62 -22.95 -32.72 3.46
CA THR A 62 -23.53 -31.38 3.70
C THR A 62 -23.78 -31.11 5.17
N GLU A 63 -24.25 -32.07 5.94
CA GLU A 63 -24.54 -31.91 7.37
C GLU A 63 -23.31 -31.49 8.16
N ARG A 64 -22.15 -32.14 7.95
CA ARG A 64 -20.88 -31.82 8.63
C ARG A 64 -20.34 -30.48 8.16
N THR A 65 -20.46 -30.19 6.87
CA THR A 65 -19.98 -28.95 6.26
C THR A 65 -20.78 -27.73 6.75
N GLU A 66 -22.09 -27.86 6.88
CA GLU A 66 -22.96 -26.79 7.39
C GLU A 66 -22.75 -26.57 8.89
N ALA A 67 -22.58 -27.64 9.67
CA ALA A 67 -22.36 -27.57 11.11
C ALA A 67 -21.05 -26.84 11.48
N GLU A 68 -20.01 -26.94 10.63
CA GLU A 68 -18.69 -26.31 10.84
C GLU A 68 -18.33 -25.34 9.69
N SER A 69 -19.29 -24.56 9.19
CA SER A 69 -19.14 -23.72 7.99
C SER A 69 -17.97 -22.73 8.05
N ALA A 70 -17.71 -22.13 9.21
CA ALA A 70 -16.57 -21.25 9.42
C ALA A 70 -15.22 -21.99 9.28
N ALA A 71 -15.12 -23.22 9.75
CA ALA A 71 -13.93 -24.05 9.61
C ALA A 71 -13.73 -24.48 8.15
N VAL A 72 -14.81 -24.78 7.43
CA VAL A 72 -14.76 -25.10 5.99
C VAL A 72 -14.25 -23.90 5.20
N ALA A 73 -14.74 -22.69 5.47
CA ALA A 73 -14.25 -21.48 4.82
C ALA A 73 -12.74 -21.27 5.07
N ALA A 74 -12.27 -21.47 6.29
CA ALA A 74 -10.84 -21.39 6.62
C ALA A 74 -10.01 -22.50 5.94
N ILE A 75 -10.51 -23.74 5.85
CA ILE A 75 -9.85 -24.83 5.10
C ILE A 75 -9.72 -24.46 3.62
N VAL A 76 -10.77 -23.94 3.00
CA VAL A 76 -10.77 -23.50 1.60
C VAL A 76 -9.73 -22.40 1.38
N GLU A 77 -9.72 -21.40 2.24
CA GLU A 77 -8.76 -20.30 2.21
C GLU A 77 -7.31 -20.79 2.34
N HIS A 78 -7.02 -21.57 3.37
CA HIS A 78 -5.65 -22.06 3.64
C HIS A 78 -5.17 -23.13 2.67
N SER A 79 -6.09 -23.82 1.98
CA SER A 79 -5.80 -24.73 0.87
C SER A 79 -5.57 -24.00 -0.46
N ALA A 80 -5.75 -22.67 -0.49
CA ALA A 80 -5.62 -21.82 -1.68
C ALA A 80 -6.43 -22.32 -2.91
N GLY A 81 -7.59 -22.96 -2.69
CA GLY A 81 -8.41 -23.51 -3.75
C GLY A 81 -7.80 -24.70 -4.52
N LEU A 82 -6.67 -25.25 -4.08
CA LEU A 82 -6.01 -26.38 -4.74
C LEU A 82 -6.78 -27.69 -4.52
N PRO A 83 -7.28 -28.35 -5.61
CA PRO A 83 -8.06 -29.59 -5.48
C PRO A 83 -7.32 -30.70 -4.71
N LEU A 84 -6.01 -30.80 -4.89
CA LEU A 84 -5.19 -31.82 -4.18
C LEU A 84 -5.12 -31.52 -2.69
N ALA A 85 -4.86 -30.27 -2.29
CA ALA A 85 -4.81 -29.89 -0.87
C ALA A 85 -6.15 -30.12 -0.17
N LEU A 86 -7.25 -29.71 -0.82
CA LEU A 86 -8.60 -29.95 -0.33
C LEU A 86 -8.90 -31.45 -0.21
N SER A 87 -8.49 -32.23 -1.22
CA SER A 87 -8.70 -33.70 -1.21
C SER A 87 -7.95 -34.39 -0.09
N VAL A 88 -6.71 -33.98 0.18
CA VAL A 88 -5.89 -34.49 1.30
C VAL A 88 -6.52 -34.14 2.63
N THR A 89 -6.93 -32.88 2.80
CA THR A 89 -7.60 -32.43 4.03
C THR A 89 -8.89 -33.19 4.28
N CYS A 90 -9.72 -33.36 3.23
CA CYS A 90 -10.96 -34.16 3.33
C CYS A 90 -10.67 -35.63 3.66
N ALA A 91 -9.65 -36.24 3.06
CA ALA A 91 -9.27 -37.62 3.36
C ALA A 91 -8.88 -37.79 4.84
N ARG A 92 -8.14 -36.86 5.42
CA ARG A 92 -7.82 -36.86 6.87
C ARG A 92 -9.09 -36.73 7.73
N ALA A 93 -10.00 -35.83 7.35
CA ALA A 93 -11.25 -35.65 8.07
C ALA A 93 -12.17 -36.87 7.99
N VAL A 94 -12.17 -37.60 6.87
CA VAL A 94 -12.93 -38.87 6.70
C VAL A 94 -12.28 -40.01 7.50
N ALA A 95 -10.94 -40.10 7.46
CA ALA A 95 -10.19 -41.13 8.19
C ALA A 95 -10.29 -40.97 9.72
N SER A 96 -10.57 -39.76 10.19
CA SER A 96 -10.71 -39.44 11.62
C SER A 96 -12.00 -38.67 11.89
N PRO A 97 -13.16 -39.35 11.97
CA PRO A 97 -14.46 -38.69 12.11
C PRO A 97 -14.62 -37.85 13.39
N ALA A 98 -13.86 -38.18 14.43
CA ALA A 98 -13.86 -37.44 15.70
C ALA A 98 -13.05 -36.13 15.65
N LEU A 99 -12.22 -35.92 14.60
CA LEU A 99 -11.42 -34.72 14.43
C LEU A 99 -12.32 -33.59 13.93
N ARG A 100 -12.33 -32.45 14.67
CA ARG A 100 -13.12 -31.30 14.27
C ARG A 100 -12.48 -30.61 13.08
N LEU A 101 -13.28 -30.09 12.16
CA LEU A 101 -12.77 -29.32 11.01
C LEU A 101 -12.04 -28.05 11.46
N ALA A 102 -12.46 -27.47 12.60
CA ALA A 102 -11.78 -26.33 13.20
C ALA A 102 -10.31 -26.62 13.59
N ASP A 103 -10.02 -27.84 14.07
CA ASP A 103 -8.67 -28.23 14.43
C ASP A 103 -7.78 -28.40 13.17
N LEU A 104 -8.34 -28.97 12.09
CA LEU A 104 -7.69 -29.05 10.79
C LEU A 104 -7.44 -27.65 10.18
N ALA A 105 -8.40 -26.76 10.30
CA ALA A 105 -8.24 -25.38 9.85
C ALA A 105 -7.10 -24.67 10.60
N ALA A 106 -7.01 -24.87 11.92
CA ALA A 106 -5.94 -24.31 12.74
C ALA A 106 -4.55 -24.86 12.36
N GLU A 107 -4.45 -26.17 12.06
CA GLU A 107 -3.19 -26.77 11.56
C GLU A 107 -2.77 -26.17 10.20
N LEU A 108 -3.73 -25.93 9.30
CA LEU A 108 -3.48 -25.30 8.00
C LEU A 108 -3.17 -23.80 8.11
N ALA A 109 -3.64 -23.12 9.14
CA ALA A 109 -3.33 -21.73 9.40
C ALA A 109 -1.87 -21.51 9.81
N ASP A 110 -1.23 -22.50 10.45
CA ASP A 110 0.20 -22.43 10.75
C ASP A 110 1.05 -22.50 9.48
N THR A 111 1.55 -21.34 9.07
CA THR A 111 2.36 -21.20 7.85
C THR A 111 3.63 -22.08 7.85
N ARG A 112 4.17 -22.42 9.02
CA ARG A 112 5.37 -23.26 9.15
C ARG A 112 5.07 -24.75 9.08
N GLY A 113 3.91 -25.16 9.57
CA GLY A 113 3.46 -26.55 9.59
C GLY A 113 2.47 -26.92 8.47
N ARG A 114 2.06 -25.96 7.64
CA ARG A 114 0.98 -26.13 6.66
C ARG A 114 1.21 -27.30 5.68
N LEU A 115 2.41 -27.45 5.15
CA LEU A 115 2.73 -28.57 4.26
C LEU A 115 2.87 -29.89 5.01
N ASP A 116 3.23 -29.87 6.30
CA ASP A 116 3.23 -31.07 7.14
C ASP A 116 1.80 -31.55 7.42
N ALA A 117 0.87 -30.62 7.62
CA ALA A 117 -0.55 -30.92 7.77
C ALA A 117 -1.15 -31.59 6.50
N LEU A 118 -0.53 -31.39 5.34
CA LEU A 118 -0.96 -31.94 4.05
C LEU A 118 -0.16 -33.18 3.62
N ARG A 119 0.60 -33.82 4.51
CA ARG A 119 1.32 -35.08 4.21
C ARG A 119 0.36 -36.25 4.15
N THR A 120 0.50 -37.08 3.10
CA THR A 120 -0.33 -38.27 2.90
C THR A 120 0.42 -39.57 3.16
N GLY A 121 1.76 -39.56 3.18
CA GLY A 121 2.60 -40.75 3.23
C GLY A 121 2.77 -41.45 1.88
N GLU A 122 2.08 -41.01 0.84
CA GLU A 122 2.21 -41.51 -0.54
C GLU A 122 2.86 -40.45 -1.42
N GLU A 123 3.94 -40.82 -2.14
CA GLU A 123 4.72 -39.88 -2.96
C GLU A 123 3.88 -39.13 -4.03
N THR A 124 2.90 -39.77 -4.61
CA THR A 124 2.07 -39.21 -5.69
C THR A 124 1.04 -38.18 -5.22
N THR A 125 0.73 -38.16 -3.94
CA THR A 125 -0.27 -37.28 -3.32
C THR A 125 0.36 -36.32 -2.30
N ASP A 126 1.66 -36.41 -2.03
CA ASP A 126 2.40 -35.45 -1.21
C ASP A 126 2.68 -34.18 -2.01
N LEU A 127 2.18 -33.04 -1.51
CA LEU A 127 2.29 -31.75 -2.22
C LEU A 127 3.74 -31.31 -2.44
N ARG A 128 4.65 -31.62 -1.52
CA ARG A 128 6.08 -31.33 -1.70
C ARG A 128 6.65 -32.08 -2.90
N THR A 129 6.31 -33.37 -3.04
CA THR A 129 6.72 -34.18 -4.18
C THR A 129 6.11 -33.65 -5.47
N VAL A 130 4.83 -33.27 -5.46
CA VAL A 130 4.17 -32.69 -6.64
C VAL A 130 4.83 -31.36 -7.07
N PHE A 131 5.20 -30.51 -6.12
CA PHE A 131 5.89 -29.24 -6.41
C PHE A 131 7.35 -29.46 -6.84
N SER A 132 8.05 -30.45 -6.24
CA SER A 132 9.44 -30.76 -6.60
C SER A 132 9.58 -31.16 -8.07
N TRP A 133 8.62 -31.89 -8.63
CA TRP A 133 8.66 -32.27 -10.05
C TRP A 133 8.72 -31.08 -11.03
N SER A 134 8.16 -29.93 -10.65
CA SER A 134 8.30 -28.69 -11.41
C SER A 134 9.62 -27.99 -11.08
N ALA A 135 10.00 -27.96 -9.81
CA ALA A 135 11.22 -27.29 -9.34
C ALA A 135 12.51 -27.98 -9.83
N ASP A 136 12.54 -29.32 -9.91
CA ASP A 136 13.72 -30.11 -10.33
C ASP A 136 14.09 -29.94 -11.81
N LYS A 137 13.20 -29.35 -12.62
CA LYS A 137 13.41 -29.10 -14.04
C LYS A 137 13.90 -27.69 -14.36
N LEU A 138 13.99 -26.84 -13.34
CA LEU A 138 14.41 -25.45 -13.51
C LEU A 138 15.92 -25.38 -13.76
N SER A 139 16.33 -24.36 -14.48
CA SER A 139 17.73 -23.94 -14.52
C SER A 139 18.21 -23.57 -13.10
N ASP A 140 19.50 -23.67 -12.86
CA ASP A 140 20.09 -23.31 -11.56
C ASP A 140 19.71 -21.89 -11.12
N GLN A 141 19.63 -20.97 -12.07
CA GLN A 141 19.25 -19.56 -11.83
C GLN A 141 17.78 -19.44 -11.42
N ALA A 142 16.87 -20.10 -12.13
CA ALA A 142 15.44 -20.09 -11.79
C ALA A 142 15.16 -20.82 -10.46
N ALA A 143 15.82 -21.95 -10.22
CA ALA A 143 15.74 -22.69 -8.96
C ALA A 143 16.25 -21.86 -7.78
N ARG A 144 17.35 -21.11 -7.96
CA ARG A 144 17.85 -20.16 -6.95
C ARG A 144 16.89 -19.01 -6.72
N MET A 145 16.33 -18.44 -7.79
CA MET A 145 15.31 -17.39 -7.70
C MET A 145 14.09 -17.86 -6.92
N PHE A 146 13.57 -19.05 -7.21
CA PHE A 146 12.40 -19.60 -6.50
C PHE A 146 12.65 -19.77 -5.01
N ARG A 147 13.82 -20.27 -4.61
CA ARG A 147 14.22 -20.33 -3.21
C ARG A 147 14.28 -18.97 -2.53
N LEU A 148 14.85 -17.97 -3.21
CA LEU A 148 14.94 -16.61 -2.67
C LEU A 148 13.58 -15.93 -2.57
N LEU A 149 12.65 -16.20 -3.49
CA LEU A 149 11.27 -15.70 -3.41
C LEU A 149 10.54 -16.16 -2.13
N GLY A 150 10.92 -17.31 -1.57
CA GLY A 150 10.45 -17.75 -0.25
C GLY A 150 10.88 -16.85 0.92
N LEU A 151 11.75 -15.85 0.69
CA LEU A 151 12.14 -14.84 1.68
C LEU A 151 11.31 -13.56 1.59
N HIS A 152 10.52 -13.41 0.52
CA HIS A 152 9.72 -12.22 0.26
C HIS A 152 8.47 -12.18 1.12
N TYR A 153 8.05 -10.98 1.55
CA TYR A 153 6.95 -10.79 2.51
C TYR A 153 5.61 -10.41 1.86
N GLY A 154 5.59 -10.19 0.54
CA GLY A 154 4.38 -9.79 -0.18
C GLY A 154 3.66 -10.95 -0.87
N PRO A 155 2.44 -10.72 -1.32
CA PRO A 155 1.68 -11.68 -2.13
C PRO A 155 2.28 -11.89 -3.51
N ASP A 156 2.90 -10.85 -4.06
CA ASP A 156 3.56 -10.79 -5.35
C ASP A 156 4.82 -9.91 -5.28
N ILE A 157 5.61 -9.88 -6.34
CA ILE A 157 6.87 -9.15 -6.42
C ILE A 157 7.07 -8.55 -7.80
N SER A 158 7.68 -7.35 -7.88
CA SER A 158 8.12 -6.77 -9.14
C SER A 158 9.42 -7.46 -9.63
N ALA A 159 9.68 -7.39 -10.95
CA ALA A 159 10.93 -7.91 -11.51
C ALA A 159 12.17 -7.19 -10.94
N ALA A 160 12.06 -5.91 -10.60
CA ALA A 160 13.14 -5.12 -10.01
C ALA A 160 13.43 -5.54 -8.56
N ALA A 161 12.39 -5.78 -7.76
CA ALA A 161 12.53 -6.32 -6.41
C ALA A 161 13.14 -7.72 -6.42
N ALA A 162 12.71 -8.60 -7.35
CA ALA A 162 13.28 -9.93 -7.52
C ALA A 162 14.76 -9.89 -7.97
N ALA A 163 15.12 -8.97 -8.87
CA ALA A 163 16.51 -8.73 -9.27
C ALA A 163 17.37 -8.35 -8.06
N SER A 164 16.90 -7.42 -7.24
CA SER A 164 17.57 -6.99 -6.02
C SER A 164 17.72 -8.12 -5.00
N LEU A 165 16.64 -8.86 -4.75
CA LEU A 165 16.63 -10.02 -3.85
C LEU A 165 17.71 -11.05 -4.23
N ALA A 166 17.85 -11.33 -5.54
CA ALA A 166 18.78 -12.31 -6.07
C ALA A 166 20.18 -11.74 -6.41
N ALA A 167 20.35 -10.43 -6.39
CA ALA A 167 21.54 -9.69 -6.84
C ALA A 167 21.97 -10.06 -8.27
N ILE A 168 21.03 -9.98 -9.19
CA ILE A 168 21.22 -10.21 -10.62
C ILE A 168 20.64 -9.02 -11.41
N THR A 169 20.96 -8.95 -12.69
CA THR A 169 20.40 -7.90 -13.56
C THR A 169 18.89 -8.07 -13.74
N LEU A 170 18.20 -6.98 -14.07
CA LEU A 170 16.77 -7.01 -14.37
C LEU A 170 16.43 -7.96 -15.52
N ALA A 171 17.30 -8.07 -16.54
CA ALA A 171 17.11 -8.98 -17.67
C ALA A 171 17.19 -10.46 -17.23
N GLU A 172 18.17 -10.80 -16.39
CA GLU A 172 18.31 -12.14 -15.82
C GLU A 172 17.13 -12.48 -14.90
N ALA A 173 16.67 -11.53 -14.09
CA ALA A 173 15.51 -11.72 -13.22
C ALA A 173 14.23 -12.01 -14.04
N ARG A 174 13.98 -11.23 -15.09
CA ARG A 174 12.84 -11.48 -15.99
C ARG A 174 12.91 -12.85 -16.67
N THR A 175 14.11 -13.27 -17.06
CA THR A 175 14.31 -14.61 -17.65
C THR A 175 13.98 -15.72 -16.65
N ALA A 176 14.46 -15.61 -15.41
CA ALA A 176 14.21 -16.59 -14.36
C ALA A 176 12.71 -16.61 -13.96
N LEU A 177 12.09 -15.43 -13.81
CA LEU A 177 10.65 -15.31 -13.50
C LEU A 177 9.77 -15.89 -14.60
N ALA A 178 10.09 -15.63 -15.88
CA ALA A 178 9.38 -16.21 -17.01
C ALA A 178 9.54 -17.75 -17.07
N GLU A 179 10.68 -18.30 -16.67
CA GLU A 179 10.87 -19.75 -16.55
C GLU A 179 10.00 -20.33 -15.43
N LEU A 180 9.94 -19.68 -14.27
CA LEU A 180 9.08 -20.06 -13.15
C LEU A 180 7.60 -20.01 -13.51
N THR A 181 7.18 -18.99 -14.28
CA THR A 181 5.80 -18.89 -14.79
C THR A 181 5.48 -20.02 -15.78
N ARG A 182 6.40 -20.33 -16.69
CA ARG A 182 6.24 -21.47 -17.61
C ARG A 182 6.17 -22.83 -16.90
N ALA A 183 6.86 -22.95 -15.75
CA ALA A 183 6.80 -24.15 -14.90
C ALA A 183 5.58 -24.17 -13.96
N SER A 184 4.68 -23.19 -14.07
CA SER A 184 3.46 -23.03 -13.23
C SER A 184 3.78 -22.92 -11.73
N LEU A 185 4.96 -22.36 -11.38
CA LEU A 185 5.36 -22.05 -10.01
C LEU A 185 5.03 -20.60 -9.64
N LEU A 186 4.88 -19.72 -10.64
CA LEU A 186 4.43 -18.35 -10.50
C LEU A 186 3.32 -18.05 -11.49
N THR A 187 2.56 -17.02 -11.20
CA THR A 187 1.64 -16.36 -12.13
C THR A 187 2.11 -14.92 -12.36
N GLU A 188 1.95 -14.42 -13.58
CA GLU A 188 2.20 -13.02 -13.92
C GLU A 188 0.86 -12.33 -14.14
N ASP A 189 0.63 -11.22 -13.48
CA ASP A 189 -0.58 -10.42 -13.64
C ASP A 189 -0.48 -9.44 -14.83
N ALA A 190 -1.56 -8.71 -15.12
CA ALA A 190 -1.61 -7.73 -16.20
C ALA A 190 -0.67 -6.52 -15.97
N ALA A 191 -0.21 -6.29 -14.75
CA ALA A 191 0.75 -5.25 -14.39
C ALA A 191 2.22 -5.72 -14.48
N GLY A 192 2.46 -7.00 -14.85
CA GLY A 192 3.79 -7.58 -14.93
C GLY A 192 4.40 -7.92 -13.56
N ARG A 193 3.55 -8.18 -12.57
CA ARG A 193 3.95 -8.62 -11.24
C ARG A 193 3.83 -10.13 -11.13
N PHE A 194 4.69 -10.71 -10.30
CA PHE A 194 4.83 -12.16 -10.18
C PHE A 194 4.39 -12.61 -8.79
N GLY A 195 3.34 -13.42 -8.74
CA GLY A 195 2.80 -14.00 -7.52
C GLY A 195 2.77 -15.51 -7.54
N CYS A 196 2.58 -16.10 -6.38
CA CYS A 196 2.27 -17.52 -6.26
C CYS A 196 1.23 -17.73 -5.14
N HIS A 197 0.45 -18.79 -5.28
CA HIS A 197 -0.50 -19.13 -4.22
C HIS A 197 0.22 -19.59 -2.93
N ASP A 198 -0.45 -19.51 -1.82
CA ASP A 198 0.13 -19.66 -0.48
C ASP A 198 0.88 -20.96 -0.23
N LEU A 199 0.43 -22.09 -0.81
CA LEU A 199 1.11 -23.38 -0.66
C LEU A 199 2.44 -23.44 -1.43
N LEU A 200 2.52 -22.82 -2.61
CA LEU A 200 3.79 -22.68 -3.33
C LEU A 200 4.73 -21.72 -2.60
N ARG A 201 4.18 -20.67 -1.99
CA ARG A 201 4.96 -19.76 -1.15
C ARG A 201 5.51 -20.47 0.08
N ALA A 202 4.70 -21.29 0.76
CA ALA A 202 5.16 -22.11 1.87
C ALA A 202 6.28 -23.09 1.44
N TYR A 203 6.13 -23.71 0.26
CA TYR A 203 7.16 -24.58 -0.31
C TYR A 203 8.44 -23.82 -0.64
N ALA A 204 8.36 -22.65 -1.27
CA ALA A 204 9.51 -21.78 -1.53
C ALA A 204 10.21 -21.37 -0.22
N ALA A 205 9.43 -21.07 0.84
CA ALA A 205 9.99 -20.75 2.16
C ALA A 205 10.73 -21.94 2.81
N GLU A 206 10.22 -23.17 2.66
CA GLU A 206 10.96 -24.37 3.09
C GLU A 206 12.25 -24.55 2.29
N LEU A 207 12.20 -24.37 0.98
CA LEU A 207 13.40 -24.42 0.14
C LEU A 207 14.39 -23.29 0.49
N ALA A 208 13.90 -22.12 0.85
CA ALA A 208 14.75 -21.02 1.32
C ALA A 208 15.53 -21.40 2.60
N ALA A 209 14.97 -22.26 3.45
CA ALA A 209 15.67 -22.75 4.65
C ALA A 209 16.92 -23.58 4.32
N THR A 210 17.02 -24.13 3.11
CA THR A 210 18.21 -24.87 2.63
C THR A 210 19.38 -23.96 2.23
N LEU A 211 19.10 -22.67 1.98
CA LEU A 211 20.14 -21.67 1.73
C LEU A 211 20.94 -21.40 3.01
N SER A 212 22.20 -21.01 2.87
CA SER A 212 23.00 -20.59 4.02
C SER A 212 22.35 -19.40 4.75
N SER A 213 22.58 -19.28 6.06
CA SER A 213 22.06 -18.12 6.82
C SER A 213 22.54 -16.79 6.24
N ALA A 214 23.82 -16.73 5.82
CA ALA A 214 24.40 -15.54 5.21
C ALA A 214 23.68 -15.15 3.90
N GLU A 215 23.35 -16.12 3.05
CA GLU A 215 22.64 -15.87 1.78
C GLU A 215 21.20 -15.39 2.04
N ARG A 216 20.50 -16.03 2.98
CA ARG A 216 19.17 -15.59 3.38
C ARG A 216 19.16 -14.16 3.94
N ASP A 217 20.10 -13.85 4.82
CA ASP A 217 20.17 -12.53 5.45
C ASP A 217 20.56 -11.45 4.43
N LEU A 218 21.48 -11.76 3.52
CA LEU A 218 21.88 -10.86 2.46
C LEU A 218 20.74 -10.63 1.46
N GLY A 219 20.00 -11.67 1.06
CA GLY A 219 18.82 -11.55 0.20
C GLY A 219 17.75 -10.65 0.81
N ARG A 220 17.41 -10.88 2.09
CA ARG A 220 16.44 -10.03 2.81
C ARG A 220 16.89 -8.57 2.92
N ARG A 221 18.19 -8.35 3.21
CA ARG A 221 18.74 -6.99 3.31
C ARG A 221 18.70 -6.26 1.98
N ARG A 222 19.00 -6.94 0.85
CA ARG A 222 18.89 -6.35 -0.50
C ARG A 222 17.44 -6.03 -0.87
N ALA A 223 16.50 -6.93 -0.55
CA ALA A 223 15.09 -6.66 -0.77
C ALA A 223 14.65 -5.42 0.03
N LEU A 224 14.99 -5.35 1.31
CA LEU A 224 14.66 -4.18 2.14
C LEU A 224 15.30 -2.90 1.60
N ASP A 225 16.58 -2.93 1.20
CA ASP A 225 17.28 -1.78 0.62
C ASP A 225 16.63 -1.33 -0.71
N HIS A 226 16.18 -2.28 -1.54
CA HIS A 226 15.39 -1.99 -2.75
C HIS A 226 14.13 -1.20 -2.42
N TYR A 227 13.30 -1.71 -1.50
CA TYR A 227 12.03 -1.10 -1.15
C TYR A 227 12.20 0.27 -0.49
N VAL A 228 13.17 0.42 0.42
CA VAL A 228 13.46 1.71 1.06
C VAL A 228 13.91 2.74 0.03
N ARG A 229 14.81 2.39 -0.89
CA ARG A 229 15.31 3.31 -1.92
C ARG A 229 14.25 3.66 -2.96
N THR A 230 13.45 2.68 -3.35
CA THR A 230 12.36 2.92 -4.31
C THR A 230 11.26 3.77 -3.67
N ALA A 231 10.90 3.51 -2.39
CA ALA A 231 9.98 4.36 -1.63
C ALA A 231 10.50 5.80 -1.52
N HIS A 232 11.80 5.96 -1.23
CA HIS A 232 12.45 7.27 -1.16
C HIS A 232 12.37 8.02 -2.49
N ALA A 233 12.69 7.35 -3.61
CA ALA A 233 12.59 7.94 -4.95
C ALA A 233 11.14 8.31 -5.31
N ALA A 234 10.18 7.45 -4.96
CA ALA A 234 8.75 7.70 -5.18
C ALA A 234 8.24 8.86 -4.31
N ALA A 235 8.59 8.90 -3.02
CA ALA A 235 8.23 9.98 -2.10
C ALA A 235 8.80 11.33 -2.55
N ALA A 236 10.05 11.36 -2.99
CA ALA A 236 10.68 12.56 -3.57
C ALA A 236 9.91 13.10 -4.78
N ARG A 237 9.34 12.20 -5.59
CA ARG A 237 8.54 12.58 -6.75
C ARG A 237 7.16 13.10 -6.38
N LEU A 238 6.53 12.48 -5.39
CA LEU A 238 5.18 12.86 -4.94
C LEU A 238 5.17 14.11 -4.07
N TYR A 239 6.21 14.28 -3.23
CA TYR A 239 6.30 15.33 -2.22
C TYR A 239 7.65 16.08 -2.28
N PRO A 240 7.94 16.80 -3.38
CA PRO A 240 9.26 17.41 -3.61
C PRO A 240 9.63 18.50 -2.58
N ALA A 241 8.64 19.08 -1.90
CA ALA A 241 8.86 20.07 -0.86
C ALA A 241 9.15 19.46 0.53
N ARG A 242 9.03 18.14 0.67
CA ARG A 242 9.38 17.44 1.91
C ARG A 242 10.88 17.15 1.93
N GLY A 243 11.55 17.53 3.00
CA GLY A 243 12.97 17.22 3.18
C GLY A 243 13.25 15.72 3.05
N GLN A 244 14.26 15.38 2.29
CA GLN A 244 14.69 14.00 2.13
C GLN A 244 15.68 13.62 3.22
N VAL A 245 15.47 12.47 3.85
CA VAL A 245 16.37 11.91 4.83
C VAL A 245 17.47 11.11 4.13
N PRO A 246 18.76 11.36 4.39
CA PRO A 246 19.84 10.63 3.73
C PRO A 246 19.74 9.11 3.94
N LEU A 247 19.89 8.33 2.87
CA LEU A 247 19.96 6.88 2.95
C LEU A 247 21.41 6.40 3.09
N PRO A 248 21.66 5.26 3.79
CA PRO A 248 22.98 4.63 3.78
C PRO A 248 23.41 4.25 2.35
N ALA A 249 24.69 3.92 2.16
CA ALA A 249 25.17 3.45 0.85
C ALA A 249 24.38 2.23 0.37
N ALA A 250 24.06 2.18 -0.93
CA ALA A 250 23.33 1.07 -1.52
C ALA A 250 24.11 -0.24 -1.38
N LEU A 251 23.41 -1.33 -1.13
CA LEU A 251 24.01 -2.65 -1.18
C LEU A 251 24.28 -3.06 -2.63
N ASP A 252 25.37 -3.79 -2.83
CA ASP A 252 25.71 -4.31 -4.16
C ASP A 252 24.59 -5.22 -4.71
N GLY A 253 24.25 -5.00 -5.99
CA GLY A 253 23.21 -5.77 -6.68
C GLY A 253 21.79 -5.32 -6.42
N VAL A 254 21.57 -4.17 -5.77
CA VAL A 254 20.25 -3.57 -5.60
C VAL A 254 19.89 -2.74 -6.83
N ALA A 255 18.74 -3.05 -7.43
CA ALA A 255 18.14 -2.29 -8.54
C ALA A 255 17.01 -1.41 -7.97
N VAL A 256 17.12 -0.10 -8.11
CA VAL A 256 16.11 0.87 -7.67
C VAL A 256 15.17 1.16 -8.83
N GLU A 257 13.87 1.24 -8.59
CA GLU A 257 12.93 1.71 -9.61
C GLU A 257 12.99 3.23 -9.72
N GLU A 258 13.06 3.74 -10.95
CA GLU A 258 13.17 5.17 -11.23
C GLU A 258 11.85 5.73 -11.73
N PHE A 259 11.45 6.89 -11.20
CA PHE A 259 10.25 7.60 -11.58
C PHE A 259 10.61 8.87 -12.37
N SER A 260 10.68 8.74 -13.69
CA SER A 260 11.09 9.82 -14.60
C SER A 260 10.07 10.03 -15.71
N GLY A 261 10.10 11.21 -16.36
CA GLY A 261 9.21 11.54 -17.47
C GLY A 261 7.83 12.06 -17.03
N GLN A 262 6.91 12.11 -18.00
CA GLN A 262 5.62 12.77 -17.85
C GLN A 262 4.64 12.03 -16.93
N GLU A 263 4.74 10.70 -16.86
CA GLU A 263 3.89 9.82 -16.04
C GLU A 263 4.52 9.45 -14.68
N ALA A 264 5.67 10.05 -14.35
CA ALA A 264 6.46 9.72 -13.17
C ALA A 264 5.67 9.85 -11.85
N TYR A 265 4.77 10.84 -11.76
CA TYR A 265 3.91 11.03 -10.59
C TYR A 265 2.94 9.87 -10.43
N ASP A 266 2.24 9.50 -11.51
CA ASP A 266 1.23 8.46 -11.48
C ASP A 266 1.88 7.07 -11.30
N ALA A 267 3.08 6.86 -11.88
CA ALA A 267 3.88 5.66 -11.66
C ALA A 267 4.32 5.52 -10.19
N ALA A 268 4.79 6.60 -9.54
CA ALA A 268 5.16 6.59 -8.13
C ALA A 268 3.96 6.30 -7.22
N LEU A 269 2.80 6.90 -7.53
CA LEU A 269 1.56 6.65 -6.80
C LEU A 269 1.08 5.21 -6.97
N GLY A 270 1.16 4.68 -8.19
CA GLY A 270 0.82 3.29 -8.53
C GLY A 270 1.75 2.29 -7.82
N TRP A 271 3.05 2.60 -7.76
CA TRP A 271 4.02 1.78 -7.05
C TRP A 271 3.68 1.63 -5.56
N PHE A 272 3.44 2.74 -4.87
CA PHE A 272 3.02 2.68 -3.46
C PHE A 272 1.69 1.93 -3.26
N ALA A 273 0.78 1.99 -4.26
CA ALA A 273 -0.47 1.25 -4.20
C ALA A 273 -0.24 -0.27 -4.33
N ALA A 274 0.63 -0.66 -5.25
CA ALA A 274 0.97 -2.05 -5.50
C ALA A 274 1.78 -2.67 -4.36
N GLU A 275 2.67 -1.89 -3.72
CA GLU A 275 3.55 -2.39 -2.66
C GLU A 275 3.01 -2.17 -1.24
N HIS A 276 1.76 -1.72 -1.08
CA HIS A 276 1.17 -1.38 0.21
C HIS A 276 1.40 -2.44 1.29
N ASP A 277 0.95 -3.69 1.03
CA ASP A 277 1.05 -4.79 1.98
C ASP A 277 2.51 -5.22 2.22
N VAL A 278 3.34 -5.10 1.19
CA VAL A 278 4.78 -5.39 1.30
C VAL A 278 5.46 -4.39 2.23
N LEU A 279 5.19 -3.09 2.05
CA LEU A 279 5.79 -2.02 2.86
C LEU A 279 5.41 -2.13 4.34
N TYR A 280 4.13 -2.42 4.63
CA TYR A 280 3.67 -2.65 5.99
C TYR A 280 4.45 -3.80 6.65
N ASN A 281 4.48 -4.96 5.99
CA ASN A 281 5.19 -6.14 6.50
C ASN A 281 6.71 -5.90 6.63
N LEU A 282 7.32 -5.13 5.71
CA LEU A 282 8.74 -4.81 5.77
C LEU A 282 9.10 -3.95 6.97
N ILE A 283 8.28 -2.96 7.34
CA ILE A 283 8.48 -2.13 8.53
C ILE A 283 8.50 -3.00 9.79
N GLU A 284 7.51 -3.88 9.94
CA GLU A 284 7.43 -4.82 11.07
C GLU A 284 8.65 -5.77 11.12
N GLN A 285 9.03 -6.33 9.97
CA GLN A 285 10.17 -7.23 9.88
C GLN A 285 11.51 -6.52 10.10
N ALA A 286 11.67 -5.29 9.60
CA ALA A 286 12.85 -4.49 9.84
C ALA A 286 13.02 -4.20 11.34
N ALA A 287 11.95 -3.81 12.03
CA ALA A 287 11.93 -3.61 13.47
C ALA A 287 12.27 -4.87 14.26
N ALA A 288 11.67 -6.02 13.88
CA ALA A 288 11.93 -7.31 14.53
C ALA A 288 13.39 -7.79 14.35
N ARG A 289 14.01 -7.46 13.20
CA ARG A 289 15.39 -7.86 12.86
C ARG A 289 16.43 -6.81 13.23
N ARG A 290 16.06 -5.76 13.95
CA ARG A 290 16.96 -4.68 14.37
C ARG A 290 17.60 -3.94 13.18
N GLN A 291 16.89 -3.85 12.06
CA GLN A 291 17.25 -3.00 10.92
C GLN A 291 16.60 -1.62 11.10
N ASP A 292 16.87 -1.05 12.27
CA ASP A 292 16.14 0.08 12.83
C ASP A 292 16.24 1.34 11.96
N GLU A 293 17.38 1.55 11.28
CA GLU A 293 17.58 2.68 10.38
C GLU A 293 16.65 2.60 9.14
N TYR A 294 16.51 1.43 8.53
CA TYR A 294 15.61 1.23 7.40
C TYR A 294 14.13 1.33 7.83
N CYS A 295 13.81 0.84 9.03
CA CYS A 295 12.46 0.86 9.58
C CYS A 295 11.88 2.29 9.63
N TRP A 296 12.57 3.22 10.31
CA TRP A 296 12.06 4.57 10.46
C TRP A 296 12.09 5.38 9.16
N LYS A 297 13.11 5.17 8.30
CA LYS A 297 13.20 5.85 7.00
C LYS A 297 12.08 5.45 6.05
N LEU A 298 11.75 4.16 6.00
CA LEU A 298 10.62 3.68 5.21
C LEU A 298 9.30 4.23 5.74
N ALA A 299 9.13 4.25 7.06
CA ALA A 299 7.96 4.83 7.70
C ALA A 299 7.81 6.33 7.40
N TRP A 300 8.93 7.08 7.39
CA TRP A 300 8.98 8.49 7.02
C TRP A 300 8.54 8.74 5.57
N ASP A 301 9.10 7.99 4.62
CA ASP A 301 8.81 8.17 3.19
C ASP A 301 7.36 7.79 2.84
N TRP A 302 6.78 6.85 3.57
CA TRP A 302 5.41 6.38 3.33
C TRP A 302 4.33 7.22 4.04
N ALA A 303 4.68 7.90 5.12
CA ALA A 303 3.75 8.65 5.97
C ALA A 303 2.84 9.64 5.21
N PRO A 304 3.34 10.47 4.27
CA PRO A 304 2.50 11.45 3.58
C PRO A 304 1.39 10.81 2.75
N LEU A 305 1.67 9.64 2.16
CA LEU A 305 0.66 8.92 1.37
C LEU A 305 -0.42 8.29 2.25
N LEU A 306 -0.04 7.61 3.34
CA LEU A 306 -0.99 7.06 4.30
C LEU A 306 -1.88 8.16 4.89
N ASN A 307 -1.26 9.30 5.25
CA ASN A 307 -1.97 10.48 5.75
C ASN A 307 -3.01 10.98 4.74
N ARG A 308 -2.63 11.11 3.47
CA ARG A 308 -3.52 11.60 2.40
C ARG A 308 -4.65 10.63 2.08
N ARG A 309 -4.39 9.34 2.08
CA ARG A 309 -5.41 8.30 1.89
C ARG A 309 -6.38 8.16 3.08
N GLY A 310 -6.13 8.84 4.19
CA GLY A 310 -6.91 8.71 5.40
C GLY A 310 -6.67 7.42 6.18
N ALA A 311 -5.60 6.69 5.88
CA ALA A 311 -5.19 5.47 6.58
C ALA A 311 -4.51 5.80 7.93
N LEU A 312 -5.18 6.61 8.77
CA LEU A 312 -4.57 7.23 9.95
C LEU A 312 -4.20 6.22 11.04
N HIS A 313 -5.00 5.18 11.26
CA HIS A 313 -4.68 4.13 12.23
C HIS A 313 -3.48 3.29 11.81
N GLU A 314 -3.36 3.01 10.52
CA GLU A 314 -2.20 2.32 9.95
C GLU A 314 -0.96 3.21 10.06
N LEU A 315 -1.07 4.48 9.70
CA LEU A 315 0.00 5.45 9.87
C LEU A 315 0.47 5.52 11.32
N LEU A 316 -0.46 5.58 12.29
CA LEU A 316 -0.12 5.59 13.72
C LEU A 316 0.62 4.30 14.12
N ALA A 317 0.17 3.13 13.67
CA ALA A 317 0.85 1.86 13.95
C ALA A 317 2.27 1.83 13.38
N VAL A 318 2.42 2.23 12.11
CA VAL A 318 3.73 2.33 11.42
C VAL A 318 4.67 3.28 12.16
N GLN A 319 4.20 4.47 12.56
CA GLN A 319 5.02 5.45 13.27
C GLN A 319 5.38 5.00 14.70
N ASN A 320 4.51 4.28 15.39
CA ASN A 320 4.84 3.67 16.68
C ASN A 320 5.97 2.62 16.55
N THR A 321 5.91 1.78 15.51
CA THR A 321 6.98 0.82 15.22
C THR A 321 8.30 1.54 14.89
N ALA A 322 8.24 2.62 14.10
CA ALA A 322 9.39 3.47 13.80
C ALA A 322 9.96 4.17 15.05
N ALA A 323 9.10 4.62 15.98
CA ALA A 323 9.53 5.22 17.24
C ALA A 323 10.34 4.26 18.12
N LEU A 324 9.89 3.01 18.21
CA LEU A 324 10.63 1.96 18.91
C LEU A 324 11.99 1.69 18.25
N ALA A 325 12.05 1.71 16.91
CA ALA A 325 13.29 1.53 16.16
C ALA A 325 14.25 2.72 16.37
N ALA A 326 13.77 3.96 16.23
CA ALA A 326 14.56 5.17 16.46
C ALA A 326 15.08 5.26 17.90
N GLY A 327 14.24 4.88 18.89
CA GLY A 327 14.64 4.79 20.30
C GLY A 327 15.78 3.80 20.55
N ARG A 328 15.77 2.65 19.85
CA ARG A 328 16.86 1.65 19.95
C ARG A 328 18.16 2.11 19.31
N LEU A 329 18.08 2.93 18.26
CA LEU A 329 19.27 3.55 17.64
C LEU A 329 19.90 4.60 18.54
N GLY A 330 19.11 5.23 19.41
CA GLY A 330 19.54 6.41 20.15
C GLY A 330 19.81 7.62 19.24
N ASP A 331 19.27 7.58 18.02
CA ASP A 331 19.43 8.62 17.00
C ASP A 331 18.42 9.74 17.24
N ARG A 332 18.91 10.91 17.63
CA ARG A 332 18.07 12.07 17.94
C ARG A 332 17.37 12.64 16.71
N ASP A 333 18.00 12.54 15.54
CA ASP A 333 17.40 12.98 14.28
C ASP A 333 16.21 12.06 13.90
N ALA A 334 16.41 10.74 13.95
CA ALA A 334 15.34 9.76 13.76
C ALA A 334 14.16 9.99 14.72
N LEU A 335 14.46 10.20 16.01
CA LEU A 335 13.42 10.46 17.01
C LEU A 335 12.65 11.75 16.70
N ALA A 336 13.33 12.81 16.28
CA ALA A 336 12.70 14.08 15.94
C ALA A 336 11.72 13.93 14.77
N HIS A 337 12.12 13.22 13.71
CA HIS A 337 11.28 12.95 12.55
C HIS A 337 10.04 12.11 12.91
N VAL A 338 10.23 11.05 13.69
CA VAL A 338 9.12 10.18 14.11
C VAL A 338 8.15 10.90 15.03
N HIS A 339 8.64 11.71 15.97
CA HIS A 339 7.78 12.54 16.83
C HIS A 339 6.98 13.56 16.01
N CYS A 340 7.56 14.15 14.96
CA CYS A 340 6.82 15.04 14.05
C CYS A 340 5.62 14.32 13.42
N GLU A 341 5.83 13.11 12.90
CA GLU A 341 4.74 12.33 12.28
C GLU A 341 3.71 11.82 13.29
N LEU A 342 4.15 11.37 14.48
CA LEU A 342 3.22 10.98 15.56
C LEU A 342 2.34 12.16 15.98
N GLY A 343 2.91 13.36 16.07
CA GLY A 343 2.17 14.58 16.37
C GLY A 343 1.13 14.89 15.29
N ASN A 344 1.53 14.83 14.02
CA ASN A 344 0.64 15.10 12.89
C ASN A 344 -0.52 14.10 12.82
N VAL A 345 -0.27 12.80 12.97
CA VAL A 345 -1.32 11.77 12.89
C VAL A 345 -2.24 11.80 14.12
N SER A 346 -1.70 12.04 15.32
CA SER A 346 -2.51 12.18 16.54
C SER A 346 -3.45 13.38 16.47
N GLY A 347 -2.98 14.52 15.94
CA GLY A 347 -3.80 15.69 15.70
C GLY A 347 -4.96 15.40 14.74
N ARG A 348 -4.70 14.67 13.66
CA ARG A 348 -5.74 14.24 12.70
C ARG A 348 -6.74 13.24 13.28
N LEU A 349 -6.32 12.44 14.24
CA LEU A 349 -7.21 11.53 15.00
C LEU A 349 -7.97 12.24 16.12
N GLY A 350 -7.72 13.55 16.35
CA GLY A 350 -8.39 14.36 17.36
C GLY A 350 -7.77 14.26 18.76
N ASP A 351 -6.68 13.53 18.91
CA ASP A 351 -5.89 13.50 20.15
C ASP A 351 -4.90 14.67 20.21
N TYR A 352 -5.46 15.85 20.46
CA TYR A 352 -4.70 17.10 20.42
C TYR A 352 -3.66 17.20 21.54
N GLY A 353 -3.88 16.50 22.69
CA GLY A 353 -2.93 16.48 23.80
C GLY A 353 -1.64 15.76 23.42
N THR A 354 -1.80 14.50 22.96
CA THR A 354 -0.68 13.69 22.48
C THR A 354 0.01 14.32 21.27
N ALA A 355 -0.75 14.98 20.39
CA ALA A 355 -0.19 15.69 19.24
C ALA A 355 0.73 16.85 19.65
N ASP A 356 0.30 17.71 20.60
CA ASP A 356 1.10 18.84 21.10
C ASP A 356 2.39 18.34 21.79
N GLU A 357 2.29 17.28 22.60
CA GLU A 357 3.45 16.68 23.25
C GLU A 357 4.50 16.21 22.24
N HIS A 358 4.09 15.46 21.24
CA HIS A 358 4.99 14.95 20.22
C HIS A 358 5.59 16.05 19.35
N LEU A 359 4.80 17.03 18.89
CA LEU A 359 5.33 18.15 18.11
C LEU A 359 6.33 18.99 18.92
N ARG A 360 6.08 19.22 20.22
CA ARG A 360 7.04 19.94 21.08
C ARG A 360 8.33 19.16 21.28
N GLN A 361 8.26 17.85 21.49
CA GLN A 361 9.45 16.99 21.58
C GLN A 361 10.25 17.02 20.28
N SER A 362 9.58 16.97 19.13
CA SER A 362 10.23 17.11 17.83
C SER A 362 10.89 18.48 17.66
N LEU A 363 10.22 19.56 18.07
CA LEU A 363 10.74 20.92 17.99
C LEU A 363 12.01 21.09 18.85
N GLU A 364 12.01 20.55 20.06
CA GLU A 364 13.17 20.57 20.97
C GLU A 364 14.36 19.81 20.34
N LEU A 365 14.11 18.60 19.85
CA LEU A 365 15.14 17.75 19.23
C LEU A 365 15.77 18.42 18.00
N PHE A 366 14.97 18.94 17.06
CA PHE A 366 15.49 19.62 15.87
C PHE A 366 16.19 20.94 16.22
N SER A 367 15.70 21.67 17.22
CA SER A 367 16.36 22.89 17.72
C SER A 367 17.75 22.59 18.29
N ASP A 368 17.87 21.56 19.11
CA ASP A 368 19.14 21.09 19.67
C ASP A 368 20.13 20.60 18.60
N LEU A 369 19.60 19.96 17.52
CA LEU A 369 20.39 19.52 16.38
C LEU A 369 20.80 20.67 15.45
N GLY A 370 20.19 21.86 15.62
CA GLY A 370 20.40 23.00 14.74
C GLY A 370 19.76 22.87 13.35
N ASP A 371 18.87 21.89 13.15
CA ASP A 371 18.16 21.70 11.89
C ASP A 371 16.99 22.68 11.75
N GLN A 372 17.31 23.86 11.25
CA GLN A 372 16.36 24.94 11.08
C GLN A 372 15.27 24.65 10.01
N VAL A 373 15.55 23.77 9.03
CA VAL A 373 14.56 23.37 8.01
C VAL A 373 13.45 22.56 8.68
N SER A 374 13.84 21.56 9.47
CA SER A 374 12.89 20.71 10.20
C SER A 374 12.19 21.46 11.35
N VAL A 375 12.85 22.43 12.01
CA VAL A 375 12.17 23.37 12.92
C VAL A 375 11.01 24.08 12.21
N GLY A 376 11.24 24.59 11.00
CA GLY A 376 10.19 25.22 10.19
C GLY A 376 9.04 24.26 9.82
N LEU A 377 9.33 22.96 9.63
CA LEU A 377 8.31 21.94 9.40
C LEU A 377 7.44 21.71 10.65
N VAL A 378 8.05 21.60 11.82
CA VAL A 378 7.32 21.38 13.07
C VAL A 378 6.49 22.60 13.48
N LEU A 379 7.02 23.82 13.31
CA LEU A 379 6.25 25.05 13.53
C LEU A 379 5.01 25.13 12.64
N TYR A 380 5.14 24.74 11.37
CA TYR A 380 4.00 24.58 10.47
C TYR A 380 2.99 23.56 11.01
N GLY A 381 3.45 22.40 11.48
CA GLY A 381 2.60 21.35 12.08
C GLY A 381 1.84 21.86 13.32
N LEU A 382 2.50 22.63 14.21
CA LEU A 382 1.87 23.27 15.36
C LEU A 382 0.79 24.29 14.95
N GLY A 383 1.05 25.07 13.91
CA GLY A 383 0.06 25.98 13.33
C GLY A 383 -1.17 25.24 12.79
N VAL A 384 -0.96 24.11 12.11
CA VAL A 384 -2.06 23.24 11.63
C VAL A 384 -2.84 22.64 12.81
N LEU A 385 -2.16 22.11 13.82
CA LEU A 385 -2.79 21.54 15.02
C LEU A 385 -3.66 22.54 15.77
N LEU A 386 -3.18 23.77 15.94
CA LEU A 386 -3.93 24.83 16.58
C LEU A 386 -5.13 25.31 15.74
N SER A 387 -4.98 25.32 14.39
CA SER A 387 -6.08 25.61 13.48
C SER A 387 -7.21 24.58 13.59
N GLN A 388 -6.88 23.28 13.73
CA GLN A 388 -7.87 22.22 13.95
C GLN A 388 -8.65 22.42 15.27
N GLN A 389 -8.02 23.04 16.27
CA GLN A 389 -8.64 23.41 17.54
C GLN A 389 -9.37 24.77 17.46
N SER A 390 -9.44 25.40 16.30
CA SER A 390 -9.99 26.77 16.10
C SER A 390 -9.27 27.87 16.91
N ARG A 391 -8.03 27.64 17.31
CA ARG A 391 -7.16 28.60 18.03
C ARG A 391 -6.35 29.42 17.01
N TYR A 392 -7.06 30.17 16.17
CA TYR A 392 -6.49 30.77 14.97
C TYR A 392 -5.43 31.85 15.25
N ASP A 393 -5.55 32.62 16.36
CA ASP A 393 -4.54 33.65 16.70
C ASP A 393 -3.19 32.99 17.03
N GLU A 394 -3.19 31.96 17.86
CA GLU A 394 -1.99 31.20 18.20
C GLU A 394 -1.44 30.41 17.00
N ALA A 395 -2.32 29.89 16.16
CA ALA A 395 -1.95 29.23 14.91
C ALA A 395 -1.21 30.18 13.96
N LEU A 396 -1.66 31.46 13.90
CA LEU A 396 -1.04 32.48 13.05
C LEU A 396 0.39 32.78 13.50
N ASP A 397 0.65 32.85 14.81
CA ASP A 397 1.98 33.11 15.34
C ASP A 397 2.97 32.03 14.87
N HIS A 398 2.61 30.77 15.02
CA HIS A 398 3.46 29.66 14.55
C HIS A 398 3.61 29.60 13.02
N ALA A 399 2.54 29.83 12.26
CA ALA A 399 2.60 29.86 10.81
C ALA A 399 3.48 30.99 10.26
N VAL A 400 3.40 32.17 10.86
CA VAL A 400 4.25 33.33 10.49
C VAL A 400 5.71 33.07 10.86
N GLU A 401 5.98 32.48 12.02
CA GLU A 401 7.34 32.11 12.44
C GLU A 401 7.94 31.07 11.47
N ALA A 402 7.18 30.03 11.13
CA ALA A 402 7.57 29.03 10.12
C ALA A 402 7.90 29.69 8.77
N LEU A 403 7.02 30.60 8.30
CA LEU A 403 7.22 31.34 7.06
C LEU A 403 8.49 32.20 7.10
N ARG A 404 8.70 32.93 8.20
CA ARG A 404 9.89 33.77 8.38
C ARG A 404 11.18 32.93 8.33
N LEU A 405 11.20 31.82 9.04
CA LEU A 405 12.33 30.91 9.09
C LEU A 405 12.64 30.32 7.70
N ARG A 406 11.63 29.76 7.03
CA ARG A 406 11.78 29.16 5.70
C ARG A 406 12.23 30.15 4.63
N ARG A 407 11.76 31.42 4.70
CA ARG A 407 12.25 32.50 3.85
C ARG A 407 13.74 32.81 4.10
N SER A 408 14.19 32.82 5.35
CA SER A 408 15.60 33.04 5.67
C SER A 408 16.53 31.93 5.18
N LEU A 409 16.00 30.73 5.02
CA LEU A 409 16.72 29.54 4.54
C LEU A 409 16.64 29.37 3.01
N GLY A 410 15.76 30.10 2.34
CA GLY A 410 15.51 29.92 0.90
C GLY A 410 14.79 28.61 0.57
N ASP A 411 14.07 28.02 1.53
CA ASP A 411 13.26 26.81 1.34
C ASP A 411 11.99 27.12 0.56
N SER A 412 12.08 27.13 -0.76
CA SER A 412 10.97 27.51 -1.66
C SER A 412 9.72 26.63 -1.48
N GLY A 413 9.89 25.33 -1.33
CA GLY A 413 8.78 24.41 -1.10
C GLY A 413 8.06 24.67 0.23
N GLY A 414 8.83 24.78 1.30
CA GLY A 414 8.29 25.11 2.62
C GLY A 414 7.67 26.49 2.70
N ILE A 415 8.21 27.49 1.99
CA ILE A 415 7.61 28.83 1.90
C ILE A 415 6.20 28.72 1.34
N ALA A 416 5.97 27.99 0.24
CA ALA A 416 4.66 27.86 -0.39
C ALA A 416 3.61 27.27 0.56
N TYR A 417 3.95 26.19 1.28
CA TYR A 417 3.05 25.61 2.28
C TYR A 417 2.79 26.57 3.46
N SER A 418 3.80 27.29 3.94
CA SER A 418 3.63 28.26 5.03
C SER A 418 2.79 29.46 4.59
N GLU A 419 2.94 29.96 3.36
CA GLU A 419 2.09 31.03 2.82
C GLU A 419 0.64 30.58 2.71
N ASN A 420 0.38 29.37 2.23
CA ASN A 420 -0.97 28.82 2.22
C ASN A 420 -1.57 28.70 3.63
N ALA A 421 -0.80 28.22 4.61
CA ALA A 421 -1.27 28.12 6.00
C ALA A 421 -1.61 29.49 6.60
N VAL A 422 -0.75 30.50 6.40
CA VAL A 422 -1.03 31.87 6.83
C VAL A 422 -2.31 32.38 6.16
N GLY A 423 -2.48 32.16 4.85
CA GLY A 423 -3.66 32.54 4.11
C GLY A 423 -4.94 31.87 4.65
N TRP A 424 -4.88 30.57 4.86
CA TRP A 424 -5.99 29.80 5.45
C TRP A 424 -6.42 30.35 6.83
N ILE A 425 -5.46 30.58 7.72
CA ILE A 425 -5.70 31.09 9.05
C ILE A 425 -6.29 32.52 8.99
N LEU A 426 -5.75 33.39 8.14
CA LEU A 426 -6.27 34.77 7.95
C LEU A 426 -7.71 34.78 7.46
N ALA A 427 -8.10 33.84 6.57
CA ALA A 427 -9.49 33.73 6.11
C ALA A 427 -10.44 33.37 7.27
N HIS A 428 -9.99 32.51 8.21
CA HIS A 428 -10.75 32.18 9.41
C HIS A 428 -10.81 33.34 10.43
N LEU A 429 -9.80 34.18 10.49
CA LEU A 429 -9.76 35.40 11.30
C LEU A 429 -10.54 36.57 10.68
N GLY A 430 -11.25 36.36 9.57
CA GLY A 430 -12.06 37.39 8.91
C GLY A 430 -11.23 38.41 8.12
N GLN A 431 -10.06 38.04 7.65
CA GLN A 431 -9.16 38.83 6.82
C GLN A 431 -8.99 38.23 5.41
N PRO A 432 -10.07 38.04 4.64
CA PRO A 432 -10.04 37.27 3.40
C PRO A 432 -9.22 37.94 2.27
N ASP A 433 -9.10 39.27 2.22
CA ASP A 433 -8.25 39.95 1.24
C ASP A 433 -6.76 39.65 1.46
N ALA A 434 -6.31 39.68 2.71
CA ALA A 434 -4.97 39.28 3.06
C ALA A 434 -4.74 37.76 2.80
N ALA A 435 -5.73 36.93 3.09
CA ALA A 435 -5.72 35.50 2.80
C ALA A 435 -5.48 35.22 1.31
N LEU A 436 -6.23 35.90 0.43
CA LEU A 436 -6.09 35.75 -1.02
C LEU A 436 -4.71 36.18 -1.52
N TRP A 437 -4.09 37.19 -0.90
CA TRP A 437 -2.74 37.62 -1.28
C TRP A 437 -1.71 36.54 -1.00
N TYR A 438 -1.76 35.92 0.17
CA TYR A 438 -0.86 34.82 0.54
C TYR A 438 -1.12 33.56 -0.29
N CYS A 439 -2.39 33.14 -0.42
CA CYS A 439 -2.74 31.93 -1.14
C CYS A 439 -2.43 32.01 -2.65
N ARG A 440 -2.59 33.16 -3.31
CA ARG A 440 -2.21 33.31 -4.73
C ARG A 440 -0.73 33.12 -4.95
N ARG A 441 0.12 33.66 -4.07
CA ARG A 441 1.58 33.43 -4.13
C ARG A 441 1.94 31.98 -3.88
N ALA A 442 1.28 31.34 -2.90
CA ALA A 442 1.46 29.92 -2.64
C ALA A 442 1.10 29.08 -3.87
N LEU A 443 -0.02 29.43 -4.53
CA LEU A 443 -0.47 28.71 -5.74
C LEU A 443 0.55 28.80 -6.89
N GLU A 444 1.12 29.98 -7.14
CA GLU A 444 2.16 30.17 -8.14
C GLU A 444 3.40 29.30 -7.81
N MET A 445 3.88 29.35 -6.56
CA MET A 445 5.04 28.56 -6.13
C MET A 445 4.78 27.06 -6.20
N HIS A 446 3.60 26.58 -5.83
CA HIS A 446 3.24 25.17 -5.95
C HIS A 446 3.12 24.72 -7.41
N ALA A 447 2.57 25.56 -8.28
CA ALA A 447 2.49 25.28 -9.72
C ALA A 447 3.90 25.18 -10.35
N ASP A 448 4.79 26.12 -10.03
CA ASP A 448 6.18 26.14 -10.52
C ASP A 448 6.99 24.92 -10.04
N SER A 449 6.77 24.50 -8.82
CA SER A 449 7.44 23.31 -8.25
C SER A 449 6.82 21.97 -8.68
N GLY A 450 5.68 21.98 -9.36
CA GLY A 450 4.91 20.77 -9.72
C GLY A 450 4.27 20.05 -8.52
N SER A 451 4.11 20.73 -7.38
CA SER A 451 3.45 20.19 -6.19
C SER A 451 1.93 20.11 -6.38
N ARG A 452 1.45 19.02 -6.96
CA ARG A 452 0.01 18.80 -7.21
C ARG A 452 -0.82 18.90 -5.92
N THR A 453 -0.28 18.41 -4.81
CA THR A 453 -0.95 18.47 -3.50
C THR A 453 -1.06 19.90 -2.98
N GLY A 454 0.03 20.67 -3.05
CA GLY A 454 0.03 22.08 -2.68
C GLY A 454 -0.94 22.92 -3.52
N VAL A 455 -1.05 22.62 -4.81
CA VAL A 455 -2.04 23.27 -5.71
C VAL A 455 -3.47 22.98 -5.22
N ALA A 456 -3.80 21.71 -4.92
CA ALA A 456 -5.13 21.33 -4.45
C ALA A 456 -5.51 22.04 -3.15
N ASP A 457 -4.63 21.96 -2.13
CA ASP A 457 -4.84 22.56 -0.82
C ASP A 457 -4.96 24.11 -0.91
N THR A 458 -4.19 24.72 -1.80
CA THR A 458 -4.23 26.18 -1.98
C THR A 458 -5.46 26.64 -2.74
N LEU A 459 -5.95 25.88 -3.72
CA LEU A 459 -7.22 26.16 -4.40
C LEU A 459 -8.41 26.10 -3.43
N ASP A 460 -8.41 25.14 -2.50
CA ASP A 460 -9.41 25.06 -1.42
C ASP A 460 -9.36 26.30 -0.52
N SER A 461 -8.18 26.74 -0.10
CA SER A 461 -7.98 27.94 0.71
C SER A 461 -8.44 29.21 -0.01
N ILE A 462 -8.15 29.36 -1.30
CA ILE A 462 -8.63 30.49 -2.13
C ILE A 462 -10.15 30.47 -2.22
N ALA A 463 -10.75 29.30 -2.45
CA ALA A 463 -12.19 29.14 -2.52
C ALA A 463 -12.86 29.55 -1.20
N TYR A 464 -12.31 29.13 -0.08
CA TYR A 464 -12.78 29.50 1.25
C TYR A 464 -12.72 31.00 1.48
N ALA A 465 -11.62 31.65 1.11
CA ALA A 465 -11.45 33.10 1.24
C ALA A 465 -12.47 33.90 0.37
N HIS A 466 -12.70 33.48 -0.89
CA HIS A 466 -13.76 34.07 -1.74
C HIS A 466 -15.15 33.86 -1.12
N GLY A 467 -15.43 32.70 -0.53
CA GLY A 467 -16.68 32.46 0.19
C GLY A 467 -16.90 33.42 1.34
N LYS A 468 -15.84 33.78 2.09
CA LYS A 468 -15.88 34.78 3.18
C LYS A 468 -16.10 36.20 2.67
N LEU A 469 -15.67 36.54 1.45
CA LEU A 469 -15.94 37.81 0.78
C LEU A 469 -17.37 37.91 0.23
N GLY A 470 -18.10 36.79 0.16
CA GLY A 470 -19.39 36.72 -0.52
C GLY A 470 -19.29 36.58 -2.04
N ASP A 471 -18.09 36.38 -2.58
CA ASP A 471 -17.86 36.11 -4.00
C ASP A 471 -18.06 34.61 -4.27
N TYR A 472 -19.34 34.23 -4.22
CA TYR A 472 -19.73 32.81 -4.27
C TYR A 472 -19.42 32.15 -5.63
N GLU A 473 -19.44 32.91 -6.72
CA GLU A 473 -19.13 32.39 -8.05
C GLU A 473 -17.66 31.93 -8.13
N GLN A 474 -16.72 32.78 -7.69
CA GLN A 474 -15.31 32.44 -7.64
C GLN A 474 -15.05 31.32 -6.64
N ALA A 475 -15.69 31.31 -5.49
CA ALA A 475 -15.56 30.25 -4.51
C ALA A 475 -15.95 28.89 -5.10
N ILE A 476 -17.11 28.80 -5.76
CA ILE A 476 -17.59 27.54 -6.39
C ILE A 476 -16.63 27.10 -7.50
N ALA A 477 -16.12 28.01 -8.32
CA ALA A 477 -15.18 27.69 -9.39
C ALA A 477 -13.86 27.14 -8.84
N HIS A 478 -13.29 27.73 -7.79
CA HIS A 478 -12.05 27.27 -7.16
C HIS A 478 -12.25 25.95 -6.43
N TYR A 479 -13.37 25.74 -5.72
CA TYR A 479 -13.69 24.42 -5.14
C TYR A 479 -13.82 23.35 -6.22
N GLY A 480 -14.43 23.64 -7.38
CA GLY A 480 -14.50 22.70 -8.50
C GLY A 480 -13.11 22.22 -8.92
N ARG A 481 -12.17 23.15 -9.11
CA ARG A 481 -10.77 22.82 -9.44
C ARG A 481 -10.05 22.05 -8.33
N ALA A 482 -10.25 22.42 -7.07
CA ALA A 482 -9.69 21.71 -5.93
C ALA A 482 -10.18 20.26 -5.89
N LEU A 483 -11.48 20.04 -6.08
CA LEU A 483 -12.10 18.71 -6.11
C LEU A 483 -11.55 17.82 -7.24
N GLU A 484 -11.38 18.37 -8.46
CA GLU A 484 -10.73 17.64 -9.56
C GLU A 484 -9.31 17.19 -9.17
N MET A 485 -8.55 18.06 -8.51
CA MET A 485 -7.21 17.73 -8.05
C MET A 485 -7.20 16.68 -6.94
N TYR A 486 -8.07 16.78 -5.92
CA TYR A 486 -8.15 15.76 -4.86
C TYR A 486 -8.56 14.40 -5.39
N GLN A 487 -9.45 14.33 -6.39
CA GLN A 487 -9.83 13.09 -7.06
C GLN A 487 -8.64 12.47 -7.81
N LEU A 488 -7.90 13.28 -8.57
CA LEU A 488 -6.67 12.82 -9.26
C LEU A 488 -5.59 12.33 -8.29
N LEU A 489 -5.52 12.94 -7.10
CA LEU A 489 -4.56 12.58 -6.06
C LEU A 489 -4.99 11.35 -5.24
N GLY A 490 -6.24 10.90 -5.38
CA GLY A 490 -6.81 9.88 -4.53
C GLY A 490 -6.85 10.30 -3.06
N ASP A 491 -7.22 11.57 -2.79
CA ASP A 491 -7.36 12.15 -1.46
C ASP A 491 -8.83 12.27 -1.04
N PRO A 492 -9.44 11.22 -0.48
CA PRO A 492 -10.84 11.25 -0.12
C PRO A 492 -11.14 12.20 1.05
N GLN A 493 -10.14 12.46 1.92
CA GLN A 493 -10.30 13.38 3.04
C GLN A 493 -10.34 14.83 2.57
N GLY A 494 -9.40 15.23 1.70
CA GLY A 494 -9.39 16.57 1.09
C GLY A 494 -10.65 16.79 0.25
N GLU A 495 -11.05 15.80 -0.55
CA GLU A 495 -12.30 15.86 -1.32
C GLU A 495 -13.52 16.06 -0.42
N ALA A 496 -13.64 15.31 0.69
CA ALA A 496 -14.77 15.43 1.61
C ALA A 496 -14.82 16.82 2.26
N THR A 497 -13.68 17.34 2.71
CA THR A 497 -13.58 18.67 3.33
C THR A 497 -13.96 19.78 2.34
N ALA A 498 -13.41 19.73 1.13
CA ALA A 498 -13.75 20.69 0.07
C ALA A 498 -15.25 20.64 -0.29
N ARG A 499 -15.87 19.45 -0.31
CA ARG A 499 -17.31 19.30 -0.54
C ARG A 499 -18.15 19.87 0.61
N LEU A 500 -17.70 19.76 1.86
CA LEU A 500 -18.38 20.40 2.99
C LEU A 500 -18.40 21.92 2.84
N HIS A 501 -17.24 22.52 2.57
CA HIS A 501 -17.13 23.97 2.37
C HIS A 501 -17.86 24.45 1.12
N LEU A 502 -17.79 23.69 0.02
CA LEU A 502 -18.55 23.98 -1.20
C LEU A 502 -20.06 24.02 -0.91
N GLY A 503 -20.57 23.05 -0.15
CA GLY A 503 -21.98 23.03 0.25
C GLY A 503 -22.37 24.23 1.09
N ASP A 504 -21.51 24.73 1.98
CA ASP A 504 -21.73 25.91 2.79
C ASP A 504 -21.81 27.18 1.90
N VAL A 505 -20.93 27.31 0.91
CA VAL A 505 -20.92 28.39 -0.06
C VAL A 505 -22.15 28.34 -0.97
N GLN A 506 -22.53 27.16 -1.46
CA GLN A 506 -23.74 26.97 -2.28
C GLN A 506 -25.01 27.33 -1.50
N LEU A 507 -25.08 26.98 -0.20
CA LEU A 507 -26.20 27.41 0.65
C LEU A 507 -26.25 28.92 0.79
N ALA A 508 -25.12 29.59 1.03
CA ALA A 508 -25.00 31.03 1.12
C ALA A 508 -25.37 31.73 -0.21
N ALA A 509 -25.08 31.12 -1.34
CA ALA A 509 -25.47 31.54 -2.68
C ALA A 509 -26.97 31.27 -3.02
N GLY A 510 -27.74 30.67 -2.09
CA GLY A 510 -29.14 30.30 -2.30
C GLY A 510 -29.37 28.99 -3.06
N GLN A 511 -28.32 28.24 -3.39
CA GLN A 511 -28.36 27.00 -4.17
C GLN A 511 -28.59 25.79 -3.24
N ARG A 512 -29.76 25.70 -2.60
CA ARG A 512 -30.06 24.73 -1.53
C ARG A 512 -29.90 23.27 -1.95
N ASP A 513 -30.35 22.92 -3.15
CA ASP A 513 -30.27 21.52 -3.61
C ASP A 513 -28.84 21.10 -3.93
N ALA A 514 -28.04 21.99 -4.51
CA ALA A 514 -26.62 21.77 -4.75
C ALA A 514 -25.84 21.62 -3.41
N ALA A 515 -26.15 22.49 -2.44
CA ALA A 515 -25.55 22.40 -1.10
C ALA A 515 -25.81 21.04 -0.44
N ARG A 516 -27.06 20.58 -0.46
CA ARG A 516 -27.44 19.27 0.07
C ARG A 516 -26.67 18.15 -0.62
N HIS A 517 -26.59 18.17 -1.95
CA HIS A 517 -25.88 17.18 -2.72
C HIS A 517 -24.37 17.13 -2.38
N SER A 518 -23.72 18.29 -2.25
CA SER A 518 -22.32 18.38 -1.84
C SER A 518 -22.08 17.76 -0.44
N TRP A 519 -22.95 18.03 0.53
CA TRP A 519 -22.83 17.43 1.86
C TRP A 519 -23.14 15.93 1.89
N GLU A 520 -24.08 15.44 1.07
CA GLU A 520 -24.36 14.00 0.92
C GLU A 520 -23.14 13.26 0.36
N GLN A 521 -22.48 13.83 -0.63
CA GLN A 521 -21.25 13.29 -1.21
C GLN A 521 -20.10 13.31 -0.19
N ALA A 522 -19.94 14.41 0.57
CA ALA A 522 -18.94 14.46 1.65
C ALA A 522 -19.17 13.37 2.71
N LEU A 523 -20.42 13.20 3.14
CA LEU A 523 -20.77 12.14 4.11
C LEU A 523 -20.46 10.74 3.58
N ALA A 524 -20.77 10.49 2.30
CA ALA A 524 -20.50 9.20 1.66
C ALA A 524 -18.98 8.89 1.58
N LEU A 525 -18.15 9.91 1.33
CA LEU A 525 -16.69 9.79 1.34
C LEU A 525 -16.16 9.49 2.76
N LEU A 526 -16.57 10.30 3.74
CA LEU A 526 -16.15 10.14 5.14
C LEU A 526 -16.55 8.79 5.71
N ALA A 527 -17.73 8.28 5.36
CA ALA A 527 -18.19 6.95 5.81
C ALA A 527 -17.31 5.78 5.30
N ARG A 528 -16.52 6.01 4.26
CA ARG A 528 -15.58 5.01 3.71
C ARG A 528 -14.18 5.10 4.32
N ILE A 529 -13.88 6.16 5.06
CA ILE A 529 -12.57 6.37 5.71
C ILE A 529 -12.68 5.84 7.14
N PRO A 530 -11.90 4.82 7.52
CA PRO A 530 -11.93 4.27 8.88
C PRO A 530 -11.62 5.35 9.93
N GLY A 531 -12.53 5.52 10.89
CA GLY A 531 -12.33 6.48 11.99
C GLY A 531 -12.60 7.94 11.66
N ALA A 532 -13.03 8.29 10.44
CA ALA A 532 -13.37 9.67 10.09
C ALA A 532 -14.62 10.16 10.85
N ASP A 533 -14.56 11.42 11.31
CA ASP A 533 -15.72 12.05 11.94
C ASP A 533 -16.76 12.47 10.90
N THR A 534 -17.96 11.88 10.98
CA THR A 534 -19.10 12.20 10.11
C THR A 534 -20.08 13.17 10.73
N ASN A 535 -19.85 13.64 11.95
CA ASN A 535 -20.82 14.46 12.71
C ASN A 535 -21.09 15.80 12.04
N GLU A 536 -20.07 16.43 11.50
CA GLU A 536 -20.16 17.73 10.84
C GLU A 536 -21.04 17.67 9.58
N ALA A 537 -20.77 16.71 8.67
CA ALA A 537 -21.57 16.48 7.48
C ALA A 537 -23.03 16.15 7.82
N SER A 538 -23.23 15.25 8.76
CA SER A 538 -24.56 14.86 9.26
C SER A 538 -25.30 16.02 9.92
N GLY A 539 -24.60 16.90 10.62
CA GLY A 539 -25.14 18.11 11.25
C GLY A 539 -25.68 19.08 10.22
N ARG A 540 -24.91 19.39 9.17
CA ARG A 540 -25.33 20.25 8.04
C ARG A 540 -26.58 19.70 7.34
N LEU A 541 -26.61 18.41 7.03
CA LEU A 541 -27.76 17.75 6.42
C LEU A 541 -29.02 17.79 7.30
N ARG A 542 -28.89 17.57 8.61
CA ARG A 542 -30.01 17.70 9.56
C ARG A 542 -30.56 19.14 9.59
N SER A 543 -29.67 20.15 9.61
CA SER A 543 -30.04 21.56 9.61
C SER A 543 -30.77 21.96 8.32
N ALA A 544 -30.27 21.52 7.16
CA ALA A 544 -30.90 21.74 5.86
C ALA A 544 -32.31 21.13 5.79
N ARG A 545 -32.52 19.92 6.31
CA ARG A 545 -33.85 19.28 6.35
C ARG A 545 -34.83 19.99 7.26
N ARG A 546 -34.35 20.61 8.36
CA ARG A 546 -35.22 21.43 9.25
C ARG A 546 -35.64 22.76 8.60
N ALA A 547 -34.76 23.40 7.84
CA ALA A 547 -35.04 24.65 7.14
C ALA A 547 -35.95 24.47 5.90
N ALA A 548 -36.14 23.24 5.42
CA ALA A 548 -37.02 22.89 4.31
C ALA A 548 -38.45 22.50 4.75
N ARG A 549 -38.66 22.28 6.05
CA ARG A 549 -39.98 22.09 6.70
C ARG A 549 -40.53 23.42 7.23
#